data_c56ff4a16afb1ac1d3a091a7466fa7ec
#
_entry.id   c56ff4a16afb1ac1d3a091a7466fa7ec
#
_cell.length_a   1.000
_cell.length_b   1.000
_cell.length_c   1.000
_cell.angle_alpha   90.00
_cell.angle_beta   90.00
_cell.angle_gamma   90.00
#
_symmetry.space_group_name_H-M   'P 1'
#
loop_
_entity.id
_entity.type
_entity.pdbx_description
1 polymer ?
#
loop_
_entity_poly.entity_id
_entity_poly.type
_entity_poly.pdbx_seq_one_letter_code
_entity_poly.pdbx_strand_id
1 'polypeptide(L)'
;MLLNCLPKGLFSLELAIDPEPVEMQIPRMYLERYSLRLARLGMSEQGRFIVAEPKEPPSVISARNLVNAVRTLDARPVAICWDAMDLGFMRVLSSEGIAYIRDERNAFLPFIGAVISDEV
;
A
#
# COMPACT_ATOMS: atom_id res chain seq x y z
N MET A 1 3.47 -6.80 11.99
CA MET A 1 2.25 -7.32 11.37
C MET A 1 1.60 -6.27 10.48
N LEU A 2 0.99 -6.71 9.44
CA LEU A 2 0.32 -5.83 8.48
C LEU A 2 -0.66 -4.87 9.15
N LEU A 3 -1.45 -5.39 10.10
CA LEU A 3 -2.46 -4.59 10.79
C LEU A 3 -1.88 -3.45 11.63
N ASN A 4 -0.61 -3.51 11.98
CA ASN A 4 0.01 -2.47 12.81
C ASN A 4 0.32 -1.20 12.06
N CYS A 5 0.51 -1.27 10.74
CA CYS A 5 0.77 -0.09 9.94
C CYS A 5 -0.50 0.49 9.31
N LEU A 6 -1.62 -0.21 9.45
CA LEU A 6 -2.89 0.27 8.90
C LEU A 6 -3.55 1.24 9.86
N PRO A 7 -3.96 2.40 9.39
CA PRO A 7 -4.59 3.40 10.24
C PRO A 7 -5.95 2.94 10.73
N LYS A 8 -6.14 2.98 12.05
CA LYS A 8 -7.44 2.73 12.66
C LYS A 8 -8.21 4.03 12.62
N GLY A 9 -9.39 4.00 12.02
CA GLY A 9 -10.21 5.19 11.91
C GLY A 9 -9.65 6.26 11.00
N LEU A 10 -8.79 5.87 10.07
CA LEU A 10 -8.27 6.77 9.05
C LEU A 10 -9.40 7.48 8.32
N PHE A 11 -10.45 6.74 8.07
CA PHE A 11 -11.68 7.25 7.50
C PHE A 11 -12.80 6.81 8.41
N SER A 12 -13.94 7.46 8.32
CA SER A 12 -15.14 7.00 9.01
C SER A 12 -15.60 5.63 8.48
N LEU A 13 -14.98 5.13 7.43
CA LEU A 13 -15.27 3.83 6.83
C LEU A 13 -14.34 2.77 7.37
N GLU A 14 -14.85 1.56 7.49
CA GLU A 14 -14.08 0.42 7.95
C GLU A 14 -13.08 -0.05 6.89
N LEU A 15 -11.83 -0.26 7.30
CA LEU A 15 -10.82 -0.84 6.45
C LEU A 15 -10.69 -2.32 6.79
N ALA A 16 -10.93 -3.16 5.80
CA ALA A 16 -10.86 -4.61 5.94
C ALA A 16 -9.72 -5.17 5.08
N ILE A 17 -9.00 -6.15 5.63
CA ILE A 17 -7.92 -6.84 4.90
C ILE A 17 -8.24 -8.33 4.89
N ASP A 18 -8.16 -8.95 3.72
CA ASP A 18 -8.33 -10.38 3.61
C ASP A 18 -7.15 -11.09 4.28
N PRO A 19 -7.42 -12.16 5.05
CA PRO A 19 -6.36 -12.92 5.70
C PRO A 19 -5.49 -13.69 4.68
N GLU A 20 -6.05 -14.00 3.51
CA GLU A 20 -5.34 -14.75 2.50
C GLU A 20 -4.51 -13.83 1.60
N PRO A 21 -3.30 -14.27 1.19
CA PRO A 21 -2.53 -13.51 0.20
C PRO A 21 -3.25 -13.41 -1.13
N VAL A 22 -2.97 -12.35 -1.86
CA VAL A 22 -3.49 -12.20 -3.22
C VAL A 22 -2.80 -13.20 -4.13
N GLU A 23 -3.61 -14.02 -4.84
CA GLU A 23 -3.08 -14.93 -5.85
C GLU A 23 -2.93 -14.18 -7.17
N MET A 24 -1.70 -14.12 -7.67
CA MET A 24 -1.40 -13.55 -8.97
C MET A 24 -0.05 -14.06 -9.44
N GLN A 25 0.15 -14.02 -10.76
CA GLN A 25 1.40 -14.49 -11.37
C GLN A 25 2.47 -13.40 -11.29
N ILE A 26 2.96 -13.15 -10.09
CA ILE A 26 4.03 -12.18 -9.85
C ILE A 26 5.36 -12.93 -9.79
N PRO A 27 6.43 -12.36 -10.36
CA PRO A 27 7.75 -12.96 -10.22
C PRO A 27 8.09 -13.23 -8.77
N ARG A 28 8.64 -14.41 -8.52
CA ARG A 28 8.91 -14.90 -7.18
C ARG A 28 9.77 -13.95 -6.35
N MET A 29 10.69 -13.25 -6.99
CA MET A 29 11.56 -12.29 -6.31
C MET A 29 10.77 -11.21 -5.54
N TYR A 30 9.61 -10.80 -6.06
CA TYR A 30 8.76 -9.84 -5.35
C TYR A 30 8.02 -10.48 -4.20
N LEU A 31 7.56 -11.71 -4.37
CA LEU A 31 6.86 -12.43 -3.31
C LEU A 31 7.78 -12.79 -2.14
N GLU A 32 9.08 -12.88 -2.39
CA GLU A 32 10.07 -13.09 -1.35
C GLU A 32 10.34 -11.81 -0.55
N ARG A 33 10.07 -10.64 -1.14
CA ARG A 33 10.33 -9.34 -0.53
C ARG A 33 9.09 -8.67 0.04
N TYR A 34 7.91 -9.02 -0.45
CA TYR A 34 6.66 -8.37 -0.08
C TYR A 34 5.56 -9.40 0.18
N SER A 35 4.73 -9.10 1.16
CA SER A 35 3.47 -9.80 1.36
C SER A 35 2.37 -8.99 0.68
N LEU A 36 1.60 -9.61 -0.21
CA LEU A 36 0.54 -8.94 -0.95
C LEU A 36 -0.81 -9.44 -0.47
N ARG A 37 -1.67 -8.53 -0.06
CA ARG A 37 -3.01 -8.84 0.43
C ARG A 37 -4.02 -7.89 -0.19
N LEU A 38 -5.25 -8.36 -0.32
CA LEU A 38 -6.35 -7.52 -0.77
C LEU A 38 -6.93 -6.76 0.42
N ALA A 39 -7.10 -5.47 0.25
CA ALA A 39 -7.76 -4.62 1.22
C ALA A 39 -8.96 -3.94 0.58
N ARG A 40 -9.90 -3.51 1.40
CA ARG A 40 -11.08 -2.80 0.95
C ARG A 40 -11.44 -1.72 1.95
N LEU A 41 -11.77 -0.55 1.43
CA LEU A 41 -12.24 0.55 2.24
C LEU A 41 -13.75 0.65 2.08
N GLY A 42 -14.49 0.37 3.15
CA GLY A 42 -15.95 0.33 3.14
C GLY A 42 -16.47 -0.87 2.34
N MET A 43 -17.67 -0.73 1.79
CA MET A 43 -18.35 -1.79 1.05
C MET A 43 -18.24 -1.65 -0.48
N SER A 44 -17.58 -0.59 -0.94
CA SER A 44 -17.50 -0.29 -2.36
C SER A 44 -16.44 -1.14 -3.05
N GLU A 45 -16.77 -1.65 -4.24
CA GLU A 45 -15.79 -2.31 -5.10
C GLU A 45 -14.66 -1.36 -5.52
N GLN A 46 -14.95 -0.08 -5.61
CA GLN A 46 -13.96 0.95 -5.97
C GLN A 46 -12.95 1.18 -4.85
N GLY A 47 -13.28 0.75 -3.63
CA GLY A 47 -12.37 0.85 -2.51
C GLY A 47 -11.40 -0.31 -2.38
N ARG A 48 -11.40 -1.26 -3.32
CA ARG A 48 -10.49 -2.40 -3.29
C ARG A 48 -9.11 -2.04 -3.82
N PHE A 49 -8.09 -2.47 -3.10
CA PHE A 49 -6.70 -2.25 -3.50
C PHE A 49 -5.81 -3.34 -2.90
N ILE A 50 -4.60 -3.44 -3.42
CA ILE A 50 -3.63 -4.41 -2.95
C ILE A 50 -2.69 -3.70 -1.98
N VAL A 51 -2.53 -4.28 -0.79
CA VAL A 51 -1.58 -3.81 0.21
C VAL A 51 -0.30 -4.63 0.08
N ALA A 52 0.82 -3.95 -0.14
CA ALA A 52 2.14 -4.57 -0.22
C ALA A 52 2.93 -4.22 1.04
N GLU A 53 3.17 -5.20 1.89
CA GLU A 53 3.96 -5.04 3.10
C GLU A 53 5.35 -5.63 2.88
N PRO A 54 6.42 -4.82 2.95
CA PRO A 54 7.77 -5.34 2.76
C PRO A 54 8.19 -6.21 3.95
N LYS A 55 8.89 -7.30 3.64
CA LYS A 55 9.42 -8.22 4.66
C LYS A 55 10.75 -7.72 5.22
N GLU A 56 11.39 -6.79 4.52
CA GLU A 56 12.61 -6.12 4.93
C GLU A 56 12.59 -4.69 4.39
N PRO A 57 13.40 -3.77 4.90
CA PRO A 57 13.34 -2.37 4.47
C PRO A 57 13.50 -2.24 2.96
N PRO A 58 12.52 -1.68 2.26
CA PRO A 58 12.56 -1.55 0.80
C PRO A 58 13.29 -0.28 0.38
N SER A 59 13.77 -0.28 -0.88
CA SER A 59 14.20 0.95 -1.53
C SER A 59 13.04 1.52 -2.35
N VAL A 60 13.15 2.79 -2.74
CA VAL A 60 12.18 3.40 -3.65
C VAL A 60 12.13 2.65 -4.98
N ILE A 61 13.29 2.24 -5.50
CA ILE A 61 13.37 1.51 -6.75
C ILE A 61 12.66 0.16 -6.63
N SER A 62 12.85 -0.54 -5.53
CA SER A 62 12.17 -1.81 -5.27
C SER A 62 10.65 -1.62 -5.23
N ALA A 63 10.18 -0.60 -4.53
CA ALA A 63 8.74 -0.31 -4.44
C ALA A 63 8.16 0.04 -5.82
N ARG A 64 8.85 0.87 -6.59
CA ARG A 64 8.44 1.23 -7.93
C ARG A 64 8.33 0.02 -8.84
N ASN A 65 9.33 -0.86 -8.80
CA ASN A 65 9.35 -2.06 -9.61
C ASN A 65 8.20 -3.00 -9.25
N LEU A 66 7.92 -3.15 -7.96
CA LEU A 66 6.78 -3.95 -7.51
C LEU A 66 5.46 -3.39 -8.04
N VAL A 67 5.24 -2.09 -7.89
CA VAL A 67 4.01 -1.44 -8.33
C VAL A 67 3.82 -1.64 -9.84
N ASN A 68 4.88 -1.47 -10.62
CA ASN A 68 4.82 -1.65 -12.07
C ASN A 68 4.53 -3.10 -12.44
N ALA A 69 5.14 -4.06 -11.75
CA ALA A 69 4.90 -5.48 -12.01
C ALA A 69 3.45 -5.88 -11.70
N VAL A 70 2.92 -5.41 -10.58
CA VAL A 70 1.52 -5.70 -10.21
C VAL A 70 0.56 -5.04 -11.18
N ARG A 71 0.82 -3.78 -11.54
CA ARG A 71 -0.05 -3.01 -12.45
C ARG A 71 -0.18 -3.68 -13.81
N THR A 72 0.85 -4.37 -14.27
CA THR A 72 0.83 -5.11 -15.53
C THR A 72 -0.08 -6.33 -15.49
N LEU A 73 -0.21 -6.93 -14.31
CA LEU A 73 -0.93 -8.19 -14.12
C LEU A 73 -2.32 -7.99 -13.52
N ASP A 74 -2.55 -6.88 -12.85
CA ASP A 74 -3.80 -6.63 -12.14
C ASP A 74 -4.11 -5.14 -12.22
N ALA A 75 -5.35 -4.82 -12.54
CA ALA A 75 -5.79 -3.43 -12.70
C ALA A 75 -6.00 -2.71 -11.36
N ARG A 76 -5.94 -3.43 -10.24
CA ARG A 76 -6.19 -2.83 -8.93
C ARG A 76 -4.99 -2.00 -8.50
N PRO A 77 -5.21 -0.87 -7.79
CA PRO A 77 -4.11 -0.07 -7.28
C PRO A 77 -3.35 -0.80 -6.17
N VAL A 78 -2.08 -0.42 -5.98
CA VAL A 78 -1.22 -0.99 -4.95
C VAL A 78 -0.80 0.11 -3.99
N ALA A 79 -0.90 -0.16 -2.70
CA ALA A 79 -0.38 0.73 -1.66
C ALA A 79 0.76 0.03 -0.93
N ILE A 80 1.89 0.71 -0.81
CA ILE A 80 3.04 0.24 -0.03
C ILE A 80 2.75 0.53 1.45
N CYS A 81 2.65 -0.50 2.26
CA CYS A 81 2.34 -0.38 3.67
C CYS A 81 3.58 -0.69 4.50
N TRP A 82 4.18 0.34 5.07
CA TRP A 82 5.43 0.19 5.83
C TRP A 82 5.53 1.29 6.89
N ASP A 83 5.63 0.91 8.15
CA ASP A 83 5.58 1.83 9.27
C ASP A 83 6.89 2.58 9.54
N ALA A 84 7.98 2.17 8.91
CA ALA A 84 9.28 2.79 9.10
C ALA A 84 9.68 3.76 7.98
N MET A 85 8.72 4.15 7.12
CA MET A 85 9.00 5.12 6.06
C MET A 85 9.46 6.45 6.64
N ASP A 86 10.53 7.00 6.10
CA ASP A 86 10.91 8.36 6.41
C ASP A 86 10.21 9.35 5.45
N LEU A 87 10.37 10.63 5.74
CA LEU A 87 9.74 11.68 4.95
C LEU A 87 10.21 11.69 3.50
N GLY A 88 11.51 11.46 3.28
CA GLY A 88 12.07 11.41 1.93
C GLY A 88 11.46 10.30 1.09
N PHE A 89 11.31 9.11 1.69
CA PHE A 89 10.69 7.96 1.03
C PHE A 89 9.24 8.29 0.64
N MET A 90 8.46 8.83 1.57
CA MET A 90 7.07 9.21 1.31
C MET A 90 6.95 10.26 0.20
N ARG A 91 7.83 11.27 0.21
CA ARG A 91 7.81 12.32 -0.81
C ARG A 91 8.08 11.78 -2.21
N VAL A 92 9.02 10.86 -2.32
CA VAL A 92 9.30 10.25 -3.64
C VAL A 92 8.13 9.42 -4.11
N LEU A 93 7.54 8.60 -3.23
CA LEU A 93 6.36 7.81 -3.62
C LEU A 93 5.21 8.71 -4.06
N SER A 94 4.92 9.76 -3.31
CA SER A 94 3.81 10.64 -3.67
C SER A 94 4.07 11.40 -4.96
N SER A 95 5.32 11.79 -5.23
CA SER A 95 5.66 12.48 -6.48
C SER A 95 5.49 11.58 -7.69
N GLU A 96 5.57 10.27 -7.53
CA GLU A 96 5.36 9.30 -8.59
C GLU A 96 3.94 8.73 -8.62
N GLY A 97 3.06 9.22 -7.76
CA GLY A 97 1.69 8.73 -7.69
C GLY A 97 1.56 7.34 -7.09
N ILE A 98 2.54 6.88 -6.34
CA ILE A 98 2.52 5.57 -5.70
C ILE A 98 1.86 5.70 -4.34
N ALA A 99 0.76 4.95 -4.14
CA ALA A 99 0.04 4.94 -2.88
C ALA A 99 0.89 4.34 -1.77
N TYR A 100 0.74 4.88 -0.56
CA TYR A 100 1.44 4.34 0.61
C TYR A 100 0.60 4.54 1.87
N ILE A 101 0.87 3.71 2.87
CA ILE A 101 0.31 3.82 4.20
C ILE A 101 1.46 3.63 5.18
N ARG A 102 1.81 4.66 5.91
CA ARG A 102 2.83 4.56 6.96
C ARG A 102 2.17 4.27 8.31
N ASP A 103 1.16 5.08 8.65
CA ASP A 103 0.41 4.97 9.89
C ASP A 103 -0.89 5.77 9.76
N GLU A 104 -1.59 5.95 10.87
CA GLU A 104 -2.88 6.66 10.88
C GLU A 104 -2.78 8.14 10.57
N ARG A 105 -1.58 8.71 10.58
CA ARG A 105 -1.33 10.14 10.32
C ARG A 105 -0.68 10.41 8.98
N ASN A 106 -0.16 9.38 8.33
CA ASN A 106 0.57 9.53 7.07
C ASN A 106 0.16 8.44 6.10
N ALA A 107 -0.69 8.80 5.16
CA ALA A 107 -1.16 7.90 4.11
C ALA A 107 -1.48 8.70 2.85
N PHE A 108 -1.27 8.08 1.71
CA PHE A 108 -1.54 8.66 0.41
C PHE A 108 -2.21 7.60 -0.46
N LEU A 109 -3.50 7.79 -0.70
CA LEU A 109 -4.31 6.85 -1.47
C LEU A 109 -5.01 7.61 -2.59
N PRO A 110 -4.27 7.97 -3.67
CA PRO A 110 -4.79 8.86 -4.72
C PRO A 110 -5.98 8.27 -5.46
N PHE A 111 -6.08 6.94 -5.53
CA PHE A 111 -7.19 6.28 -6.22
C PHE A 111 -8.55 6.49 -5.55
N ILE A 112 -8.57 6.92 -4.30
CA ILE A 112 -9.81 7.31 -3.60
C ILE A 112 -9.77 8.77 -3.16
N GLY A 113 -8.79 9.54 -3.64
CA GLY A 113 -8.67 10.95 -3.31
C GLY A 113 -8.26 11.25 -1.87
N ALA A 114 -7.66 10.30 -1.18
CA ALA A 114 -7.29 10.46 0.22
C ALA A 114 -5.82 10.78 0.39
N VAL A 115 -5.53 11.87 1.10
CA VAL A 115 -4.18 12.24 1.51
C VAL A 115 -4.24 12.64 2.98
N ILE A 116 -3.47 11.97 3.81
CA ILE A 116 -3.35 12.29 5.22
C ILE A 116 -1.90 12.50 5.53
N SER A 117 -1.57 13.64 6.12
CA SER A 117 -0.19 13.98 6.46
C SER A 117 -0.15 14.67 7.81
N ASP A 118 0.79 14.23 8.66
CA ASP A 118 1.11 14.86 9.92
C ASP A 118 2.21 15.92 9.74
N GLU A 119 2.61 16.16 8.51
CA GLU A 119 3.61 17.16 8.16
C GLU A 119 3.02 18.55 8.28
N VAL A 120 3.72 19.39 8.98
CA VAL A 120 3.32 20.78 9.16
C VAL A 120 4.12 21.68 8.23
#